data_9d73dd254389b9d84a2368872a6c9536
#
_entry.id   9d73dd254389b9d84a2368872a6c9536
#
_cell.length_a   1.000
_cell.length_b   1.000
_cell.length_c   1.000
_cell.angle_alpha   90.00
_cell.angle_beta   90.00
_cell.angle_gamma   90.00
#
_symmetry.space_group_name_H-M   'P 1'
#
loop_
_entity.id
_entity.type
_entity.pdbx_description
1 polymer ?
#
loop_
_entity_poly.entity_id
_entity_poly.type
_entity_poly.pdbx_seq_one_letter_code
_entity_poly.pdbx_strand_id
1 'polypeptide(L)'
;MKRYKFIIKLSDGNEIQATSVGNSRDEAVEHLLALPQTTEFIGSAQVIDAVLVGEEAVRPVPVDRFVLQRASNPNWWVVGDPEGMFVIRFQERDFNGTRKITYLKDTPSGASAEARVLREIPEWLQLYHSEVL
;
A
#
# COMPACT_ATOMS: atom_id res chain seq x y z
N MET A 1 1.63 -14.54 -7.67
CA MET A 1 2.08 -13.19 -7.26
C MET A 1 3.33 -13.30 -6.41
N LYS A 2 4.25 -12.38 -6.57
CA LYS A 2 5.49 -12.33 -5.82
C LYS A 2 5.70 -10.94 -5.22
N ARG A 3 6.41 -10.90 -4.10
CA ARG A 3 6.93 -9.67 -3.53
C ARG A 3 8.37 -9.52 -3.98
N TYR A 4 8.67 -8.36 -4.56
CA TYR A 4 10.00 -8.04 -5.06
C TYR A 4 10.62 -6.95 -4.21
N LYS A 5 11.89 -7.13 -3.89
CA LYS A 5 12.68 -6.14 -3.17
C LYS A 5 13.65 -5.50 -4.14
N PHE A 6 13.67 -4.17 -4.16
CA PHE A 6 14.48 -3.40 -5.10
C PHE A 6 15.39 -2.43 -4.37
N ILE A 7 16.51 -2.12 -4.99
CA ILE A 7 17.27 -0.90 -4.73
C ILE A 7 17.06 0.00 -5.94
N ILE A 8 16.47 1.17 -5.68
CA ILE A 8 16.21 2.17 -6.73
C ILE A 8 17.33 3.18 -6.71
N LYS A 9 18.03 3.31 -7.84
CA LYS A 9 19.12 4.26 -8.02
C LYS A 9 18.59 5.55 -8.63
N LEU A 10 18.92 6.67 -8.01
CA LEU A 10 18.45 7.98 -8.42
C LEU A 10 19.56 8.79 -9.09
N SER A 11 19.15 9.78 -9.89
CA SER A 11 20.06 10.65 -10.63
C SER A 11 20.94 11.54 -9.74
N ASP A 12 20.54 11.76 -8.48
CA ASP A 12 21.30 12.53 -7.50
C ASP A 12 22.35 11.70 -6.74
N GLY A 13 22.49 10.41 -7.08
CA GLY A 13 23.43 9.49 -6.42
C GLY A 13 22.86 8.76 -5.21
N ASN A 14 21.64 9.07 -4.79
CA ASN A 14 20.99 8.38 -3.69
C ASN A 14 20.41 7.03 -4.14
N GLU A 15 20.26 6.14 -3.18
CA GLU A 15 19.63 4.83 -3.37
C GLU A 15 18.49 4.67 -2.35
N ILE A 16 17.38 4.06 -2.80
CA ILE A 16 16.22 3.80 -1.96
C ILE A 16 15.94 2.31 -1.97
N GLN A 17 15.70 1.74 -0.80
CA GLN A 17 15.18 0.38 -0.69
C GLN A 17 13.66 0.42 -0.75
N ALA A 18 13.08 -0.41 -1.60
CA ALA A 18 11.65 -0.45 -1.81
C ALA A 18 11.16 -1.88 -2.02
N THR A 19 9.90 -2.12 -1.69
CA THR A 19 9.24 -3.40 -1.87
C THR A 19 7.94 -3.19 -2.63
N SER A 20 7.68 -4.05 -3.61
CA SER A 20 6.44 -4.00 -4.38
C SER A 20 5.98 -5.41 -4.73
N VAL A 21 4.69 -5.56 -5.01
CA VAL A 21 4.08 -6.84 -5.38
C VAL A 21 3.60 -6.80 -6.83
N GLY A 22 3.65 -7.94 -7.48
CA GLY A 22 3.18 -8.08 -8.86
C GLY A 22 3.31 -9.53 -9.34
N ASN A 23 2.80 -9.80 -10.52
CA ASN A 23 2.94 -11.12 -11.16
C ASN A 23 4.27 -11.25 -11.91
N SER A 24 4.94 -10.13 -12.14
CA SER A 24 6.27 -10.07 -12.74
C SER A 24 7.06 -8.92 -12.13
N ARG A 25 8.38 -8.94 -12.37
CA ARG A 25 9.27 -7.85 -11.95
C ARG A 25 8.82 -6.51 -12.54
N ASP A 26 8.51 -6.48 -13.83
CA ASP A 26 8.13 -5.25 -14.52
C ASP A 26 6.82 -4.68 -13.98
N GLU A 27 5.84 -5.53 -13.70
CA GLU A 27 4.59 -5.13 -13.07
C GLU A 27 4.82 -4.55 -11.67
N ALA A 28 5.70 -5.17 -10.87
CA ALA A 28 6.03 -4.68 -9.54
C ALA A 28 6.72 -3.32 -9.57
N VAL A 29 7.62 -3.08 -10.52
CA VAL A 29 8.27 -1.78 -10.73
C VAL A 29 7.25 -0.72 -11.14
N GLU A 30 6.35 -1.06 -12.05
CA GLU A 30 5.29 -0.17 -12.50
C GLU A 30 4.37 0.24 -11.35
N HIS A 31 3.94 -0.71 -10.52
CA HIS A 31 3.15 -0.43 -9.32
C HIS A 31 3.88 0.51 -8.35
N LEU A 32 5.16 0.25 -8.11
CA LEU A 32 5.96 1.03 -7.18
C LEU A 32 6.11 2.48 -7.66
N LEU A 33 6.42 2.69 -8.92
CA LEU A 33 6.61 4.03 -9.48
C LEU A 33 5.32 4.82 -9.62
N ALA A 34 4.18 4.14 -9.64
CA ALA A 34 2.86 4.79 -9.68
C ALA A 34 2.41 5.32 -8.32
N LEU A 35 3.03 4.91 -7.22
CA LEU A 35 2.65 5.37 -5.88
C LEU A 35 3.04 6.84 -5.67
N PRO A 36 2.11 7.71 -5.23
CA PRO A 36 2.42 9.10 -4.93
C PRO A 36 3.50 9.29 -3.87
N GLN A 37 3.54 8.42 -2.87
CA GLN A 37 4.57 8.44 -1.84
C GLN A 37 5.97 8.22 -2.41
N THR A 38 6.10 7.34 -3.40
CA THR A 38 7.36 7.11 -4.09
C THR A 38 7.80 8.37 -4.84
N THR A 39 6.87 9.02 -5.54
CA THR A 39 7.13 10.26 -6.28
C THR A 39 7.57 11.39 -5.33
N GLU A 40 6.91 11.54 -4.19
CA GLU A 40 7.27 12.54 -3.18
C GLU A 40 8.66 12.27 -2.59
N PHE A 41 8.97 11.01 -2.31
CA PHE A 41 10.25 10.62 -1.74
C PHE A 41 11.41 10.85 -2.71
N ILE A 42 11.21 10.58 -3.99
CA ILE A 42 12.19 10.82 -5.04
C ILE A 42 12.40 12.32 -5.28
N GLY A 43 11.32 13.12 -5.13
CA GLY A 43 11.37 14.55 -5.36
C GLY A 43 11.63 14.88 -6.84
N SER A 44 12.61 15.75 -7.11
CA SER A 44 13.00 16.14 -8.46
C SER A 44 14.00 15.19 -9.12
N ALA A 45 14.53 14.22 -8.37
CA ALA A 45 15.45 13.22 -8.92
C ALA A 45 14.74 12.26 -9.85
N GLN A 46 15.48 11.70 -10.79
CA GLN A 46 14.96 10.70 -11.73
C GLN A 46 15.46 9.32 -11.34
N VAL A 47 14.63 8.31 -11.59
CA VAL A 47 15.03 6.90 -11.43
C VAL A 47 15.94 6.52 -12.58
N ILE A 48 17.19 6.15 -12.28
CA ILE A 48 18.15 5.66 -13.25
C ILE A 48 17.99 4.16 -13.45
N ASP A 49 17.81 3.41 -12.35
CA ASP A 49 17.71 1.96 -12.37
C ASP A 49 16.96 1.44 -11.16
N ALA A 50 16.33 0.28 -11.32
CA ALA A 50 15.68 -0.46 -10.25
C ALA A 50 16.29 -1.88 -10.22
N VAL A 51 17.21 -2.10 -9.28
CA VAL A 51 17.94 -3.35 -9.15
C VAL A 51 17.17 -4.31 -8.26
N LEU A 52 16.83 -5.48 -8.81
CA LEU A 52 16.17 -6.53 -8.05
C LEU A 52 17.18 -7.20 -7.11
N VAL A 53 16.89 -7.18 -5.81
CA VAL A 53 17.76 -7.78 -4.78
C VAL A 53 17.14 -8.99 -4.09
N GLY A 54 15.85 -9.24 -4.31
CA GLY A 54 15.19 -10.41 -3.75
C GLY A 54 13.76 -10.54 -4.23
N GLU A 55 13.23 -11.77 -4.17
CA GLU A 55 11.83 -12.06 -4.46
C GLU A 55 11.32 -13.17 -3.54
N GLU A 56 10.03 -13.11 -3.22
CA GLU A 56 9.36 -14.17 -2.47
C GLU A 56 7.95 -14.38 -3.00
N ALA A 57 7.46 -15.62 -2.97
CA ALA A 57 6.09 -15.92 -3.34
C ALA A 57 5.15 -15.42 -2.23
N VAL A 58 4.10 -14.69 -2.61
CA VAL A 58 3.06 -14.25 -1.68
C VAL A 58 1.69 -14.62 -2.22
N ARG A 59 0.80 -14.99 -1.29
CA ARG A 59 -0.61 -15.15 -1.62
C ARG A 59 -1.21 -13.74 -1.73
N PRO A 60 -1.83 -13.39 -2.87
CA PRO A 60 -2.45 -12.07 -3.00
C PRO A 60 -3.62 -11.92 -2.02
N VAL A 61 -3.81 -10.70 -1.51
CA VAL A 61 -4.99 -10.39 -0.71
C VAL A 61 -6.21 -10.47 -1.62
N PRO A 62 -7.27 -11.25 -1.27
CA PRO A 62 -8.46 -11.34 -2.11
C PRO A 62 -9.16 -10.01 -2.30
N VAL A 63 -9.80 -9.81 -3.45
CA VAL A 63 -10.50 -8.55 -3.78
C VAL A 63 -11.62 -8.23 -2.78
N ASP A 64 -12.27 -9.25 -2.25
CA ASP A 64 -13.37 -9.12 -1.30
C ASP A 64 -12.93 -9.12 0.18
N ARG A 65 -11.63 -9.06 0.45
CA ARG A 65 -11.09 -9.03 1.82
C ARG A 65 -11.52 -7.78 2.57
N PHE A 66 -11.63 -6.65 1.87
CA PHE A 66 -12.06 -5.37 2.41
C PHE A 66 -13.12 -4.73 1.51
N VAL A 67 -13.77 -3.69 2.00
CA VAL A 67 -14.74 -2.89 1.26
C VAL A 67 -14.26 -1.44 1.26
N LEU A 68 -14.16 -0.84 0.08
CA LEU A 68 -13.78 0.57 -0.07
C LEU A 68 -15.03 1.38 -0.37
N GLN A 69 -15.24 2.47 0.39
CA GLN A 69 -16.34 3.40 0.21
C GLN A 69 -15.83 4.83 0.26
N ARG A 70 -16.50 5.71 -0.46
CA ARG A 70 -16.20 7.13 -0.39
C ARG A 70 -16.76 7.70 0.91
N ALA A 71 -15.96 8.49 1.63
CA ALA A 71 -16.44 9.20 2.83
C ALA A 71 -17.29 10.43 2.42
N SER A 72 -18.02 10.98 3.38
CA SER A 72 -18.83 12.19 3.16
C SER A 72 -17.98 13.43 2.86
N ASN A 73 -16.75 13.48 3.37
CA ASN A 73 -15.82 14.57 3.09
C ASN A 73 -15.11 14.36 1.75
N PRO A 74 -14.89 15.42 0.93
CA PRO A 74 -14.11 15.29 -0.29
C PRO A 74 -12.70 14.77 -0.02
N ASN A 75 -12.19 13.94 -0.93
CA ASN A 75 -10.84 13.34 -0.88
C ASN A 75 -10.62 12.38 0.29
N TRP A 76 -11.67 11.97 1.00
CA TRP A 76 -11.59 10.98 2.06
C TRP A 76 -12.28 9.69 1.65
N TRP A 77 -11.68 8.59 2.07
CA TRP A 77 -12.15 7.25 1.82
C TRP A 77 -12.26 6.46 3.11
N VAL A 78 -13.11 5.44 3.09
CA VAL A 78 -13.29 4.51 4.21
C VAL A 78 -13.06 3.10 3.67
N VAL A 79 -12.13 2.40 4.28
CA VAL A 79 -11.94 0.98 4.03
C VAL A 79 -12.41 0.21 5.27
N GLY A 80 -13.23 -0.81 5.06
CA GLY A 80 -13.81 -1.57 6.15
C GLY A 80 -13.68 -3.07 5.96
N ASP A 81 -13.87 -3.78 7.08
CA ASP A 81 -14.03 -5.21 7.10
C ASP A 81 -15.44 -5.56 6.61
N PRO A 82 -15.61 -6.56 5.69
CA PRO A 82 -16.93 -7.01 5.27
C PRO A 82 -17.85 -7.45 6.41
N GLU A 83 -17.29 -7.93 7.52
CA GLU A 83 -18.03 -8.31 8.72
C GLU A 83 -18.37 -7.14 9.62
N GLY A 84 -17.91 -5.93 9.29
CA GLY A 84 -18.22 -4.72 10.02
C GLY A 84 -17.52 -4.60 11.36
N MET A 85 -16.36 -5.20 11.55
CA MET A 85 -15.62 -5.15 12.80
C MET A 85 -14.88 -3.84 13.01
N PHE A 86 -14.39 -3.24 11.95
CA PHE A 86 -13.68 -1.98 11.99
C PHE A 86 -13.84 -1.19 10.69
N VAL A 87 -13.55 0.10 10.75
CA VAL A 87 -13.40 0.96 9.59
C VAL A 87 -12.13 1.80 9.74
N ILE A 88 -11.48 2.09 8.63
CA ILE A 88 -10.31 2.97 8.60
C ILE A 88 -10.60 4.10 7.63
N ARG A 89 -10.53 5.34 8.12
CA ARG A 89 -10.64 6.53 7.30
C ARG A 89 -9.25 7.00 6.91
N PHE A 90 -9.12 7.41 5.67
CA PHE A 90 -7.85 7.95 5.17
C PHE A 90 -8.12 8.97 4.06
N GLN A 91 -7.17 9.88 3.89
CA GLN A 91 -7.21 10.84 2.82
C GLN A 91 -6.66 10.21 1.54
N GLU A 92 -7.28 10.52 0.40
CA GLU A 92 -6.84 10.02 -0.90
C GLU A 92 -5.35 10.32 -1.11
N ARG A 93 -4.62 9.29 -1.51
CA ARG A 93 -3.17 9.32 -1.76
C ARG A 93 -2.31 9.59 -0.53
N ASP A 94 -2.87 9.45 0.67
CA ASP A 94 -2.14 9.63 1.92
C ASP A 94 -2.62 8.68 3.01
N PHE A 95 -2.69 7.40 2.67
CA PHE A 95 -3.14 6.36 3.61
C PHE A 95 -2.25 6.32 4.86
N ASN A 96 -0.93 6.27 4.69
CA ASN A 96 -0.01 6.13 5.82
C ASN A 96 0.03 7.35 6.73
N GLY A 97 -0.19 8.55 6.18
CA GLY A 97 -0.13 9.79 6.93
C GLY A 97 -1.44 10.17 7.63
N THR A 98 -2.58 9.69 7.13
CA THR A 98 -3.89 10.16 7.60
C THR A 98 -4.80 9.05 8.13
N ARG A 99 -4.40 7.79 8.04
CA ARG A 99 -5.23 6.66 8.45
C ARG A 99 -5.65 6.76 9.92
N LYS A 100 -6.94 6.51 10.15
CA LYS A 100 -7.52 6.45 11.50
C LYS A 100 -8.45 5.27 11.59
N ILE A 101 -8.13 4.33 12.47
CA ILE A 101 -8.92 3.13 12.69
C ILE A 101 -9.99 3.37 13.75
N THR A 102 -11.21 2.87 13.49
CA THR A 102 -12.30 2.87 14.44
C THR A 102 -12.85 1.44 14.52
N TYR A 103 -12.91 0.89 15.70
CA TYR A 103 -13.50 -0.42 15.94
C TYR A 103 -14.99 -0.29 16.19
N LEU A 104 -15.79 -1.03 15.41
CA LEU A 104 -17.26 -1.03 15.53
C LEU A 104 -17.77 -2.15 16.44
N LYS A 105 -16.94 -3.16 16.65
CA LYS A 105 -17.19 -4.29 17.54
C LYS A 105 -15.99 -4.44 18.48
N ASP A 106 -15.86 -5.59 19.11
CA ASP A 106 -14.74 -5.87 20.00
C ASP A 106 -13.38 -5.63 19.30
N THR A 107 -12.47 -4.97 20.03
CA THR A 107 -11.12 -4.78 19.53
C THR A 107 -10.45 -6.12 19.30
N PRO A 108 -9.67 -6.28 18.22
CA PRO A 108 -8.93 -7.51 18.00
C PRO A 108 -7.96 -7.75 19.17
N SER A 109 -7.80 -9.00 19.53
CA SER A 109 -6.92 -9.39 20.63
C SER A 109 -5.45 -9.21 20.22
N GLY A 110 -4.85 -8.12 20.66
CA GLY A 110 -3.42 -7.87 20.56
C GLY A 110 -3.01 -6.97 19.40
N ALA A 111 -1.84 -6.34 19.60
CA ALA A 111 -1.23 -5.42 18.65
C ALA A 111 -0.83 -6.09 17.32
N SER A 112 -0.56 -7.39 17.33
CA SER A 112 -0.17 -8.13 16.13
C SER A 112 -1.30 -8.26 15.12
N ALA A 113 -2.56 -8.40 15.58
CA ALA A 113 -3.73 -8.47 14.70
C ALA A 113 -3.96 -7.12 14.00
N GLU A 114 -3.85 -6.02 14.74
CA GLU A 114 -3.96 -4.67 14.18
C GLU A 114 -2.84 -4.38 13.19
N ALA A 115 -1.60 -4.72 13.52
CA ALA A 115 -0.45 -4.55 12.64
C ALA A 115 -0.61 -5.33 11.33
N ARG A 116 -1.16 -6.54 11.41
CA ARG A 116 -1.44 -7.36 10.24
C ARG A 116 -2.43 -6.69 9.30
N VAL A 117 -3.55 -6.20 9.84
CA VAL A 117 -4.58 -5.49 9.06
C VAL A 117 -4.00 -4.24 8.41
N LEU A 118 -3.25 -3.45 9.17
CA LEU A 118 -2.63 -2.22 8.66
C LEU A 118 -1.58 -2.48 7.59
N ARG A 119 -1.05 -3.69 7.50
CA ARG A 119 -0.15 -4.12 6.42
C ARG A 119 -0.91 -4.64 5.20
N GLU A 120 -1.99 -5.41 5.42
CA GLU A 120 -2.78 -5.99 4.33
C GLU A 120 -3.54 -4.92 3.53
N ILE A 121 -4.04 -3.88 4.17
CA ILE A 121 -4.85 -2.85 3.51
C ILE A 121 -4.07 -2.11 2.42
N PRO A 122 -2.84 -1.62 2.64
CA PRO A 122 -2.07 -1.00 1.56
C PRO A 122 -1.79 -1.95 0.39
N GLU A 123 -1.52 -3.23 0.64
CA GLU A 123 -1.35 -4.23 -0.41
C GLU A 123 -2.64 -4.41 -1.22
N TRP A 124 -3.78 -4.49 -0.56
CA TRP A 124 -5.09 -4.61 -1.18
C TRP A 124 -5.42 -3.38 -2.04
N LEU A 125 -5.17 -2.18 -1.50
CA LEU A 125 -5.36 -0.94 -2.25
C LEU A 125 -4.43 -0.88 -3.47
N GLN A 126 -3.18 -1.28 -3.33
CA GLN A 126 -2.23 -1.32 -4.44
C GLN A 126 -2.70 -2.26 -5.55
N LEU A 127 -3.26 -3.41 -5.19
CA LEU A 127 -3.71 -4.41 -6.15
C LEU A 127 -5.00 -4.01 -6.89
N TYR A 128 -5.94 -3.38 -6.19
CA TYR A 128 -7.30 -3.20 -6.69
C TYR A 128 -7.76 -1.74 -6.78
N HIS A 129 -7.15 -0.85 -6.05
CA HIS A 129 -7.54 0.56 -5.93
C HIS A 129 -6.31 1.47 -5.82
N SER A 130 -5.34 1.28 -6.71
CA SER A 130 -4.08 2.04 -6.66
C SER A 130 -4.27 3.54 -6.80
N GLU A 131 -5.38 3.97 -7.40
CA GLU A 131 -5.70 5.39 -7.61
C GLU A 131 -5.99 6.15 -6.32
N VAL A 132 -6.36 5.45 -5.24
CA VAL A 132 -6.65 6.10 -3.94
C VAL A 132 -5.51 5.93 -2.93
N LEU A 133 -4.56 5.08 -3.22
CA LEU A 133 -3.41 4.87 -2.37
C LEU A 133 -2.38 5.97 -2.55
#